data_8b236beb13185622ec7d32f2a7fb3123
#
_entry.id   8b236beb13185622ec7d32f2a7fb3123
#
_cell.length_a   1.000
_cell.length_b   1.000
_cell.length_c   1.000
_cell.angle_alpha   90.00
_cell.angle_beta   90.00
_cell.angle_gamma   90.00
#
_symmetry.space_group_name_H-M   'P 1'
#
loop_
_entity.id
_entity.type
_entity.pdbx_description
1 polymer ?
#
loop_
_entity_poly.entity_id
_entity_poly.type
_entity_poly.pdbx_seq_one_letter_code
_entity_poly.pdbx_strand_id
1 'polypeptide(L)'
;MKQYTILRPAPGGAFDQALISLLKQLQSHFLAEASEGRRPVFLRFFLSDAQNQASALKKALEGFPWPVPALSIVEQPPLDGSRITALSLTDSRPADFLFHSLRLSEEEARGLDSYRQSRLLFQKYLDIIRPLGLTLKTHCVRTWIYVRDIDTNYAGLVKARNDVFREEGLSHLSHYIASTGIGGATEGRSETVAIDFLTFPHILESEKTYLKALSHLSPTHDYGVAFERGVRLADGHIFISGTASIDHRGEVLHEGDVLAQARRLLDNIGTLLAEGGSSLERVRYFVVYLRDISDFPLVDDYLQRRFPTVPRVVLEARVCRPAWLIEMECEAQPE
;
A
#
# COMPACT_ATOMS: atom_id res chain seq x y z
N MET A 1 18.30 8.47 -8.35
CA MET A 1 17.48 7.40 -8.99
C MET A 1 16.88 6.57 -7.87
N LYS A 2 15.57 6.33 -7.92
CA LYS A 2 14.83 5.53 -6.92
C LYS A 2 15.21 4.05 -7.02
N GLN A 3 15.51 3.41 -5.89
CA GLN A 3 15.77 1.98 -5.77
C GLN A 3 14.83 1.37 -4.73
N TYR A 4 14.13 0.31 -5.13
CA TYR A 4 13.22 -0.45 -4.26
C TYR A 4 13.86 -1.78 -3.92
N THR A 5 13.81 -2.15 -2.65
CA THR A 5 14.42 -3.40 -2.16
C THR A 5 13.51 -4.02 -1.10
N ILE A 6 13.30 -5.33 -1.20
CA ILE A 6 12.66 -6.11 -0.15
C ILE A 6 13.76 -6.79 0.68
N LEU A 7 13.78 -6.50 1.97
CA LEU A 7 14.71 -7.06 2.93
C LEU A 7 13.95 -7.97 3.89
N ARG A 8 14.46 -9.17 4.09
CA ARG A 8 13.83 -10.16 4.95
C ARG A 8 14.87 -11.03 5.65
N PRO A 9 14.71 -11.35 6.95
CA PRO A 9 15.54 -12.33 7.62
C PRO A 9 15.22 -13.74 7.11
N ALA A 10 16.08 -14.71 7.43
CA ALA A 10 15.77 -16.12 7.18
C ALA A 10 14.46 -16.51 7.89
N PRO A 11 13.64 -17.38 7.28
CA PRO A 11 12.40 -17.85 7.88
C PRO A 11 12.66 -18.63 9.18
N GLY A 12 11.65 -18.65 10.07
CA GLY A 12 11.74 -19.34 11.36
C GLY A 12 12.44 -18.52 12.45
N GLY A 13 12.64 -19.12 13.61
CA GLY A 13 13.28 -18.48 14.75
C GLY A 13 12.36 -17.52 15.54
N ALA A 14 12.92 -16.94 16.62
CA ALA A 14 12.23 -15.95 17.44
C ALA A 14 12.22 -14.57 16.75
N PHE A 15 11.20 -13.76 17.07
CA PHE A 15 11.09 -12.42 16.51
C PHE A 15 12.32 -11.53 16.78
N ASP A 16 12.87 -11.56 17.98
CA ASP A 16 14.04 -10.74 18.32
C ASP A 16 15.25 -11.05 17.44
N GLN A 17 15.45 -12.35 17.11
CA GLN A 17 16.53 -12.77 16.20
C GLN A 17 16.26 -12.28 14.78
N ALA A 18 15.02 -12.38 14.31
CA ALA A 18 14.60 -11.89 13.02
C ALA A 18 14.78 -10.36 12.92
N LEU A 19 14.39 -9.62 13.96
CA LEU A 19 14.54 -8.15 14.04
C LEU A 19 16.01 -7.74 13.99
N ILE A 20 16.88 -8.36 14.81
CA ILE A 20 18.33 -8.09 14.79
C ILE A 20 18.92 -8.37 13.39
N SER A 21 18.53 -9.48 12.79
CA SER A 21 18.98 -9.85 11.43
C SER A 21 18.54 -8.82 10.40
N LEU A 22 17.27 -8.40 10.42
CA LEU A 22 16.74 -7.40 9.49
C LEU A 22 17.42 -6.04 9.66
N LEU A 23 17.62 -5.57 10.89
CA LEU A 23 18.30 -4.29 11.14
C LEU A 23 19.75 -4.29 10.64
N LYS A 24 20.46 -5.41 10.76
CA LYS A 24 21.80 -5.57 10.16
C LYS A 24 21.76 -5.53 8.65
N GLN A 25 20.77 -6.17 8.02
CA GLN A 25 20.57 -6.12 6.57
C GLN A 25 20.25 -4.70 6.11
N LEU A 26 19.34 -3.98 6.82
CA LEU A 26 19.01 -2.58 6.53
C LEU A 26 20.24 -1.68 6.64
N GLN A 27 21.05 -1.85 7.68
CA GLN A 27 22.28 -1.08 7.86
C GLN A 27 23.27 -1.33 6.70
N SER A 28 23.51 -2.59 6.35
CA SER A 28 24.39 -2.94 5.22
C SER A 28 23.85 -2.42 3.88
N HIS A 29 22.52 -2.52 3.69
CA HIS A 29 21.86 -1.99 2.50
C HIS A 29 22.03 -0.46 2.40
N PHE A 30 21.76 0.28 3.48
CA PHE A 30 21.89 1.75 3.45
C PHE A 30 23.34 2.22 3.31
N LEU A 31 24.33 1.48 3.84
CA LEU A 31 25.74 1.76 3.59
C LEU A 31 26.09 1.59 2.10
N ALA A 32 25.62 0.51 1.46
CA ALA A 32 25.80 0.29 0.05
C ALA A 32 25.11 1.36 -0.81
N GLU A 33 23.85 1.71 -0.49
CA GLU A 33 23.12 2.76 -1.16
C GLU A 33 23.78 4.14 -1.01
N ALA A 34 24.32 4.43 0.17
CA ALA A 34 25.06 5.68 0.44
C ALA A 34 26.34 5.80 -0.42
N SER A 35 27.02 4.69 -0.68
CA SER A 35 28.20 4.68 -1.59
C SER A 35 27.83 5.05 -3.03
N GLU A 36 26.58 4.83 -3.42
CA GLU A 36 25.98 5.22 -4.70
C GLU A 36 25.27 6.58 -4.67
N GLY A 37 25.44 7.34 -3.57
CA GLY A 37 24.83 8.66 -3.38
C GLY A 37 23.32 8.63 -3.12
N ARG A 38 22.75 7.48 -2.75
CA ARG A 38 21.33 7.35 -2.38
C ARG A 38 21.16 7.32 -0.86
N ARG A 39 20.00 7.80 -0.39
CA ARG A 39 19.60 7.81 1.03
C ARG A 39 18.26 7.16 1.22
N PRO A 40 17.94 6.59 2.39
CA PRO A 40 16.61 6.09 2.68
C PRO A 40 15.58 7.23 2.65
N VAL A 41 14.45 7.00 1.97
CA VAL A 41 13.34 7.95 1.90
C VAL A 41 12.03 7.36 2.40
N PHE A 42 11.88 6.02 2.34
CA PHE A 42 10.69 5.33 2.83
C PHE A 42 11.03 3.92 3.31
N LEU A 43 10.40 3.51 4.41
CA LEU A 43 10.37 2.12 4.90
C LEU A 43 8.94 1.72 5.25
N ARG A 44 8.54 0.52 4.81
CA ARG A 44 7.34 -0.15 5.31
C ARG A 44 7.73 -1.51 5.88
N PHE A 45 7.35 -1.74 7.13
CA PHE A 45 7.50 -3.02 7.80
C PHE A 45 6.19 -3.79 7.80
N PHE A 46 6.26 -5.03 7.36
CA PHE A 46 5.19 -6.01 7.43
C PHE A 46 5.51 -6.97 8.57
N LEU A 47 4.62 -7.04 9.56
CA LEU A 47 4.77 -7.85 10.77
C LEU A 47 3.80 -9.03 10.73
N SER A 48 4.23 -10.17 11.29
CA SER A 48 3.34 -11.32 11.48
C SER A 48 2.40 -11.16 12.67
N ASP A 49 2.72 -10.28 13.63
CA ASP A 49 1.96 -10.05 14.87
C ASP A 49 2.35 -8.68 15.46
N ALA A 50 1.65 -7.63 15.02
CA ALA A 50 2.00 -6.28 15.44
C ALA A 50 1.78 -6.03 16.92
N GLN A 51 0.80 -6.68 17.56
CA GLN A 51 0.54 -6.49 19.00
C GLN A 51 1.74 -6.89 19.86
N ASN A 52 2.47 -7.93 19.46
CA ASN A 52 3.64 -8.43 20.18
C ASN A 52 4.97 -7.88 19.64
N GLN A 53 5.01 -7.37 18.42
CA GLN A 53 6.25 -7.06 17.69
C GLN A 53 6.51 -5.57 17.49
N ALA A 54 5.46 -4.75 17.33
CA ALA A 54 5.62 -3.36 16.91
C ALA A 54 6.37 -2.51 17.93
N SER A 55 6.15 -2.72 19.24
CA SER A 55 6.84 -1.98 20.30
C SER A 55 8.36 -2.25 20.28
N ALA A 56 8.77 -3.51 20.12
CA ALA A 56 10.18 -3.88 20.01
C ALA A 56 10.84 -3.29 18.76
N LEU A 57 10.12 -3.32 17.61
CA LEU A 57 10.59 -2.70 16.37
C LEU A 57 10.77 -1.19 16.53
N LYS A 58 9.77 -0.47 17.05
CA LYS A 58 9.83 0.98 17.27
C LYS A 58 11.02 1.36 18.17
N LYS A 59 11.19 0.67 19.29
CA LYS A 59 12.32 0.88 20.20
C LYS A 59 13.67 0.65 19.51
N ALA A 60 13.78 -0.37 18.68
CA ALA A 60 15.00 -0.64 17.93
C ALA A 60 15.31 0.42 16.86
N LEU A 61 14.28 1.02 16.26
CA LEU A 61 14.42 2.10 15.29
C LEU A 61 14.82 3.44 15.92
N GLU A 62 14.50 3.70 17.20
CA GLU A 62 14.97 4.89 17.92
C GLU A 62 16.50 4.97 17.97
N GLY A 63 17.19 3.82 18.08
CA GLY A 63 18.64 3.72 18.05
C GLY A 63 19.26 3.48 16.68
N PHE A 64 18.43 3.45 15.61
CA PHE A 64 18.92 3.13 14.28
C PHE A 64 19.65 4.33 13.63
N PRO A 65 20.87 4.14 13.10
CA PRO A 65 21.74 5.27 12.71
C PRO A 65 21.29 6.01 11.44
N TRP A 66 20.23 5.54 10.76
CA TRP A 66 19.73 6.11 9.53
C TRP A 66 18.35 6.75 9.74
N PRO A 67 18.20 8.07 9.62
CA PRO A 67 16.90 8.69 9.66
C PRO A 67 16.08 8.30 8.42
N VAL A 68 14.85 7.87 8.64
CA VAL A 68 13.91 7.53 7.58
C VAL A 68 12.73 8.50 7.63
N PRO A 69 12.59 9.37 6.62
CA PRO A 69 11.56 10.43 6.63
C PRO A 69 10.13 9.88 6.56
N ALA A 70 9.94 8.71 6.00
CA ALA A 70 8.63 8.08 5.85
C ALA A 70 8.66 6.63 6.36
N LEU A 71 7.85 6.34 7.37
CA LEU A 71 7.80 5.03 8.04
C LEU A 71 6.36 4.54 8.16
N SER A 72 6.12 3.29 7.74
CA SER A 72 4.87 2.56 7.96
C SER A 72 5.14 1.23 8.66
N ILE A 73 4.31 0.87 9.63
CA ILE A 73 4.33 -0.43 10.32
C ILE A 73 2.92 -0.99 10.26
N VAL A 74 2.78 -2.22 9.75
CA VAL A 74 1.48 -2.87 9.58
C VAL A 74 1.58 -4.37 9.87
N GLU A 75 0.52 -4.93 10.46
CA GLU A 75 0.34 -6.37 10.56
C GLU A 75 -0.26 -6.90 9.27
N GLN A 76 0.56 -7.50 8.48
CA GLN A 76 0.24 -8.30 7.30
C GLN A 76 1.32 -9.39 7.22
N PRO A 77 1.04 -10.61 7.69
CA PRO A 77 2.04 -11.66 7.82
C PRO A 77 2.72 -11.99 6.48
N PRO A 78 4.06 -11.92 6.38
CA PRO A 78 4.78 -12.39 5.21
C PRO A 78 4.62 -13.91 5.06
N LEU A 79 4.29 -14.37 3.85
CA LEU A 79 4.00 -15.79 3.58
C LEU A 79 5.24 -16.63 3.30
N ASP A 80 6.41 -16.01 3.18
CA ASP A 80 7.70 -16.72 3.05
C ASP A 80 8.23 -17.30 4.38
N GLY A 81 7.43 -17.22 5.45
CA GLY A 81 7.77 -17.70 6.78
C GLY A 81 8.62 -16.74 7.62
N SER A 82 8.93 -15.54 7.12
CA SER A 82 9.57 -14.50 7.91
C SER A 82 8.55 -13.85 8.87
N ARG A 83 9.01 -13.42 10.06
CA ARG A 83 8.15 -12.74 11.03
C ARG A 83 8.06 -11.24 10.79
N ILE A 84 8.98 -10.73 10.00
CA ILE A 84 9.10 -9.31 9.65
C ILE A 84 9.78 -9.21 8.30
N THR A 85 9.25 -8.34 7.45
CA THR A 85 9.85 -8.00 6.15
C THR A 85 9.81 -6.48 5.98
N ALA A 86 10.81 -5.90 5.33
CA ALA A 86 10.85 -4.47 5.04
C ALA A 86 10.86 -4.22 3.53
N LEU A 87 9.98 -3.33 3.08
CA LEU A 87 10.07 -2.65 1.78
C LEU A 87 10.81 -1.34 1.99
N SER A 88 11.97 -1.21 1.35
CA SER A 88 12.82 -0.02 1.41
C SER A 88 12.79 0.72 0.08
N LEU A 89 12.67 2.03 0.14
CA LEU A 89 12.94 2.95 -0.97
C LEU A 89 14.13 3.84 -0.61
N THR A 90 15.12 3.86 -1.47
CA THR A 90 16.23 4.82 -1.43
C THR A 90 16.21 5.69 -2.68
N ASP A 91 16.64 6.95 -2.56
CA ASP A 91 16.77 7.87 -3.72
C ASP A 91 18.04 8.73 -3.58
N SER A 92 18.58 9.12 -4.72
CA SER A 92 19.67 10.12 -4.80
C SER A 92 19.17 11.56 -4.52
N ARG A 93 17.88 11.81 -4.65
CA ARG A 93 17.24 13.10 -4.34
C ARG A 93 16.60 13.06 -2.94
N PRO A 94 16.50 14.19 -2.26
CA PRO A 94 15.66 14.29 -1.06
C PRO A 94 14.22 13.89 -1.38
N ALA A 95 13.49 13.41 -0.37
CA ALA A 95 12.06 13.19 -0.51
C ALA A 95 11.36 14.53 -0.81
N ASP A 96 10.58 14.55 -1.88
CA ASP A 96 9.76 15.69 -2.32
C ASP A 96 8.29 15.51 -1.92
N PHE A 97 8.04 14.58 -1.00
CA PHE A 97 6.72 14.23 -0.49
C PHE A 97 6.70 14.25 1.05
N LEU A 98 5.49 14.40 1.60
CA LEU A 98 5.19 14.14 3.01
C LEU A 98 4.47 12.80 3.12
N PHE A 99 4.81 12.05 4.15
CA PHE A 99 4.17 10.78 4.43
C PHE A 99 3.60 10.78 5.86
N HIS A 100 2.30 10.48 5.97
CA HIS A 100 1.60 10.47 7.24
C HIS A 100 1.03 9.07 7.50
N SER A 101 1.65 8.35 8.41
CA SER A 101 1.17 7.04 8.87
C SER A 101 0.29 7.26 10.10
N LEU A 102 -1.03 7.37 9.88
CA LEU A 102 -1.97 7.72 10.93
C LEU A 102 -2.58 6.48 11.57
N ARG A 103 -2.52 6.46 12.88
CA ARG A 103 -3.01 5.42 13.76
C ARG A 103 -3.85 6.05 14.87
N LEU A 104 -4.82 5.33 15.40
CA LEU A 104 -5.57 5.75 16.58
C LEU A 104 -4.95 5.11 17.83
N SER A 105 -4.88 5.89 18.90
CA SER A 105 -4.57 5.32 20.20
C SER A 105 -5.72 4.41 20.67
N GLU A 106 -5.44 3.56 21.65
CA GLU A 106 -6.47 2.68 22.24
C GLU A 106 -7.64 3.50 22.83
N GLU A 107 -7.36 4.67 23.37
CA GLU A 107 -8.39 5.58 23.93
C GLU A 107 -9.26 6.18 22.82
N GLU A 108 -8.64 6.64 21.72
CA GLU A 108 -9.34 7.23 20.57
C GLU A 108 -10.20 6.21 19.82
N ALA A 109 -9.74 4.96 19.72
CA ALA A 109 -10.43 3.92 18.95
C ALA A 109 -11.56 3.25 19.73
N ARG A 110 -11.46 3.20 21.06
CA ARG A 110 -12.38 2.43 21.93
C ARG A 110 -13.82 2.87 21.76
N GLY A 111 -14.69 1.90 21.46
CA GLY A 111 -16.13 2.11 21.30
C GLY A 111 -16.55 2.78 20.00
N LEU A 112 -15.62 3.07 19.10
CA LEU A 112 -15.90 3.60 17.78
C LEU A 112 -15.96 2.46 16.76
N ASP A 113 -16.97 2.50 15.89
CA ASP A 113 -17.05 1.64 14.71
C ASP A 113 -16.06 2.08 13.62
N SER A 114 -15.90 1.26 12.57
CA SER A 114 -14.97 1.53 11.47
C SER A 114 -15.29 2.83 10.70
N TYR A 115 -16.58 3.24 10.66
CA TYR A 115 -16.96 4.52 10.06
C TYR A 115 -16.39 5.70 10.85
N ARG A 116 -16.61 5.71 12.17
CA ARG A 116 -16.17 6.81 13.05
C ARG A 116 -14.64 6.85 13.16
N GLN A 117 -13.98 5.69 13.24
CA GLN A 117 -12.52 5.62 13.22
C GLN A 117 -11.94 6.16 11.92
N SER A 118 -12.50 5.79 10.77
CA SER A 118 -12.09 6.32 9.47
C SER A 118 -12.28 7.83 9.37
N ARG A 119 -13.43 8.35 9.81
CA ARG A 119 -13.69 9.80 9.86
C ARG A 119 -12.65 10.52 10.71
N LEU A 120 -12.29 9.98 11.87
CA LEU A 120 -11.31 10.57 12.77
C LEU A 120 -9.90 10.57 12.14
N LEU A 121 -9.50 9.48 11.47
CA LEU A 121 -8.20 9.42 10.77
C LEU A 121 -8.12 10.44 9.64
N PHE A 122 -9.17 10.56 8.81
CA PHE A 122 -9.22 11.61 7.78
C PHE A 122 -9.19 13.02 8.39
N GLN A 123 -9.90 13.25 9.49
CA GLN A 123 -9.88 14.56 10.16
C GLN A 123 -8.47 14.89 10.69
N LYS A 124 -7.80 13.93 11.35
CA LYS A 124 -6.40 14.10 11.79
C LYS A 124 -5.48 14.45 10.61
N TYR A 125 -5.66 13.80 9.47
CA TYR A 125 -4.89 14.13 8.27
C TYR A 125 -5.17 15.55 7.77
N LEU A 126 -6.43 15.96 7.70
CA LEU A 126 -6.82 17.31 7.29
C LEU A 126 -6.27 18.37 8.24
N ASP A 127 -6.26 18.10 9.55
CA ASP A 127 -5.71 19.01 10.56
C ASP A 127 -4.20 19.19 10.43
N ILE A 128 -3.49 18.21 9.90
CA ILE A 128 -2.05 18.29 9.60
C ILE A 128 -1.78 19.09 8.33
N ILE A 129 -2.53 18.86 7.25
CA ILE A 129 -2.19 19.41 5.94
C ILE A 129 -2.74 20.83 5.72
N ARG A 130 -3.92 21.15 6.27
CA ARG A 130 -4.56 22.47 6.08
C ARG A 130 -3.71 23.65 6.56
N PRO A 131 -3.03 23.60 7.73
CA PRO A 131 -2.11 24.69 8.14
C PRO A 131 -0.94 24.92 7.19
N LEU A 132 -0.59 23.91 6.37
CA LEU A 132 0.43 24.02 5.33
C LEU A 132 -0.11 24.58 4.01
N GLY A 133 -1.38 24.96 3.94
CA GLY A 133 -2.05 25.40 2.71
C GLY A 133 -2.36 24.27 1.73
N LEU A 134 -2.29 22.99 2.19
CA LEU A 134 -2.51 21.83 1.35
C LEU A 134 -3.95 21.33 1.45
N THR A 135 -4.42 20.63 0.42
CA THR A 135 -5.76 20.05 0.36
C THR A 135 -5.70 18.53 0.10
N LEU A 136 -6.69 17.81 0.59
CA LEU A 136 -6.85 16.39 0.29
C LEU A 136 -6.96 16.17 -1.24
N LYS A 137 -7.77 16.99 -1.90
CA LYS A 137 -8.07 16.88 -3.33
C LYS A 137 -6.83 16.99 -4.21
N THR A 138 -6.02 18.04 -4.03
CA THR A 138 -4.89 18.29 -4.91
C THR A 138 -3.63 17.57 -4.49
N HIS A 139 -3.32 17.51 -3.20
CA HIS A 139 -2.00 17.16 -2.73
C HIS A 139 -1.87 15.72 -2.24
N CYS A 140 -2.98 15.07 -1.82
CA CYS A 140 -2.96 13.64 -1.50
C CYS A 140 -3.00 12.81 -2.78
N VAL A 141 -1.92 12.12 -3.08
CA VAL A 141 -1.79 11.34 -4.33
C VAL A 141 -2.14 9.88 -4.12
N ARG A 142 -1.82 9.33 -2.95
CA ARG A 142 -1.97 7.91 -2.68
C ARG A 142 -2.36 7.67 -1.23
N THR A 143 -3.22 6.67 -0.99
CA THR A 143 -3.54 6.15 0.35
C THR A 143 -3.41 4.63 0.39
N TRP A 144 -2.97 4.11 1.55
CA TRP A 144 -3.04 2.71 1.91
C TRP A 144 -3.90 2.61 3.16
N ILE A 145 -4.98 1.84 3.09
CA ILE A 145 -5.96 1.73 4.16
C ILE A 145 -5.98 0.28 4.62
N TYR A 146 -5.55 0.07 5.85
CA TYR A 146 -5.49 -1.23 6.49
C TYR A 146 -6.74 -1.41 7.34
N VAL A 147 -7.45 -2.49 7.14
CA VAL A 147 -8.74 -2.75 7.79
C VAL A 147 -8.67 -4.08 8.53
N ARG A 148 -8.74 -4.02 9.86
CA ARG A 148 -8.88 -5.20 10.70
C ARG A 148 -10.26 -5.82 10.43
N ASP A 149 -10.32 -7.15 10.28
CA ASP A 149 -11.55 -7.86 9.97
C ASP A 149 -12.33 -7.20 8.81
N ILE A 150 -11.65 -7.08 7.66
CA ILE A 150 -12.14 -6.32 6.51
C ILE A 150 -13.54 -6.76 6.06
N ASP A 151 -13.86 -8.05 6.19
CA ASP A 151 -15.19 -8.59 5.83
C ASP A 151 -16.33 -7.93 6.66
N THR A 152 -16.02 -7.43 7.87
CA THR A 152 -16.97 -6.75 8.77
C THR A 152 -16.84 -5.23 8.68
N ASN A 153 -15.63 -4.71 8.62
CA ASN A 153 -15.35 -3.28 8.82
C ASN A 153 -15.27 -2.46 7.54
N TYR A 154 -15.21 -3.11 6.36
CA TYR A 154 -15.00 -2.41 5.09
C TYR A 154 -16.13 -1.44 4.72
N ALA A 155 -17.38 -1.80 4.97
CA ALA A 155 -18.53 -0.96 4.65
C ALA A 155 -18.50 0.40 5.38
N GLY A 156 -18.09 0.40 6.66
CA GLY A 156 -17.93 1.62 7.44
C GLY A 156 -16.82 2.53 6.90
N LEU A 157 -15.67 1.94 6.56
CA LEU A 157 -14.59 2.66 5.90
C LEU A 157 -15.03 3.29 4.58
N VAL A 158 -15.67 2.51 3.69
CA VAL A 158 -16.11 3.01 2.37
C VAL A 158 -17.07 4.18 2.52
N LYS A 159 -18.06 4.06 3.43
CA LYS A 159 -18.99 5.14 3.72
C LYS A 159 -18.25 6.40 4.20
N ALA A 160 -17.35 6.28 5.17
CA ALA A 160 -16.58 7.39 5.69
C ALA A 160 -15.74 8.08 4.62
N ARG A 161 -15.00 7.31 3.81
CA ARG A 161 -14.19 7.83 2.70
C ARG A 161 -15.04 8.57 1.68
N ASN A 162 -16.18 8.01 1.28
CA ASN A 162 -17.06 8.64 0.31
C ASN A 162 -17.63 9.97 0.84
N ASP A 163 -17.99 10.01 2.14
CA ASP A 163 -18.47 11.23 2.80
C ASP A 163 -17.37 12.32 2.85
N VAL A 164 -16.16 11.97 3.32
CA VAL A 164 -15.01 12.90 3.36
C VAL A 164 -14.64 13.40 1.97
N PHE A 165 -14.57 12.51 0.99
CA PHE A 165 -14.20 12.89 -0.36
C PHE A 165 -15.18 13.90 -0.95
N ARG A 166 -16.49 13.67 -0.75
CA ARG A 166 -17.53 14.63 -1.17
C ARG A 166 -17.38 15.97 -0.45
N GLU A 167 -17.12 15.98 0.86
CA GLU A 167 -16.90 17.18 1.66
C GLU A 167 -15.67 17.96 1.19
N GLU A 168 -14.62 17.28 0.76
CA GLU A 168 -13.37 17.87 0.24
C GLU A 168 -13.40 18.12 -1.28
N GLY A 169 -14.55 17.98 -1.94
CA GLY A 169 -14.75 18.33 -3.34
C GLY A 169 -14.19 17.29 -4.35
N LEU A 170 -13.93 16.04 -3.90
CA LEU A 170 -13.64 14.94 -4.80
C LEU A 170 -14.94 14.26 -5.24
N SER A 171 -15.03 13.92 -6.53
CA SER A 171 -16.20 13.27 -7.11
C SER A 171 -15.85 12.56 -8.41
N HIS A 172 -16.77 11.77 -8.96
CA HIS A 172 -16.62 11.13 -10.26
C HIS A 172 -16.52 12.15 -11.42
N LEU A 173 -17.00 13.39 -11.24
CA LEU A 173 -16.86 14.47 -12.21
C LEU A 173 -15.51 15.17 -12.18
N SER A 174 -14.77 15.02 -11.11
CA SER A 174 -13.39 15.49 -10.99
C SER A 174 -12.42 14.29 -10.99
N HIS A 175 -12.07 13.82 -9.83
CA HIS A 175 -11.24 12.63 -9.63
C HIS A 175 -11.39 12.16 -8.18
N TYR A 176 -10.82 10.98 -7.90
CA TYR A 176 -10.57 10.49 -6.55
C TYR A 176 -9.05 10.37 -6.31
N ILE A 177 -8.66 9.64 -5.28
CA ILE A 177 -7.27 9.39 -4.89
C ILE A 177 -6.95 7.92 -5.18
N ALA A 178 -5.77 7.62 -5.72
CA ALA A 178 -5.31 6.25 -5.85
C ALA A 178 -5.22 5.59 -4.48
N SER A 179 -5.78 4.39 -4.30
CA SER A 179 -5.96 3.80 -2.98
C SER A 179 -5.93 2.27 -3.01
N THR A 180 -5.32 1.66 -2.00
CA THR A 180 -5.48 0.25 -1.68
C THR A 180 -6.20 0.14 -0.34
N GLY A 181 -7.34 -0.55 -0.31
CA GLY A 181 -8.08 -0.88 0.92
C GLY A 181 -8.05 -2.38 1.14
N ILE A 182 -7.27 -2.84 2.11
CA ILE A 182 -6.88 -4.24 2.27
C ILE A 182 -6.92 -4.68 3.74
N GLY A 183 -7.05 -5.96 3.99
CA GLY A 183 -6.92 -6.54 5.32
C GLY A 183 -5.56 -6.22 5.94
N GLY A 184 -5.57 -5.78 7.18
CA GLY A 184 -4.36 -5.46 7.93
C GLY A 184 -4.72 -4.90 9.31
N ALA A 185 -3.77 -4.96 10.22
CA ALA A 185 -3.95 -4.48 11.58
C ALA A 185 -2.74 -3.68 12.06
N THR A 186 -2.83 -3.15 13.24
CA THR A 186 -1.75 -2.47 13.96
C THR A 186 -1.63 -3.03 15.37
N GLU A 187 -0.78 -2.46 16.19
CA GLU A 187 -0.64 -2.85 17.60
C GLU A 187 -1.88 -2.53 18.46
N GLY A 188 -2.71 -1.55 18.03
CA GLY A 188 -3.93 -1.15 18.76
C GLY A 188 -5.01 -2.21 18.71
N ARG A 189 -5.54 -2.64 19.87
CA ARG A 189 -6.57 -3.69 19.94
C ARG A 189 -7.94 -3.22 19.47
N SER A 190 -8.29 -1.97 19.81
CA SER A 190 -9.56 -1.36 19.43
C SER A 190 -9.53 -0.68 18.07
N GLU A 191 -8.35 -0.54 17.45
CA GLU A 191 -8.19 0.08 16.14
C GLU A 191 -8.62 -0.89 15.04
N THR A 192 -9.66 -0.51 14.29
CA THR A 192 -10.22 -1.28 13.17
C THR A 192 -9.76 -0.77 11.82
N VAL A 193 -9.28 0.48 11.74
CA VAL A 193 -8.80 1.12 10.51
C VAL A 193 -7.55 1.91 10.81
N ALA A 194 -6.56 1.81 9.91
CA ALA A 194 -5.35 2.61 9.91
C ALA A 194 -5.08 3.11 8.49
N ILE A 195 -4.54 4.32 8.33
CA ILE A 195 -4.36 4.93 7.02
C ILE A 195 -2.97 5.55 6.88
N ASP A 196 -2.29 5.23 5.78
CA ASP A 196 -1.10 5.92 5.31
C ASP A 196 -1.48 6.86 4.18
N PHE A 197 -0.99 8.10 4.22
CA PHE A 197 -1.21 9.13 3.22
C PHE A 197 0.11 9.59 2.61
N LEU A 198 0.17 9.61 1.28
CA LEU A 198 1.29 10.17 0.52
C LEU A 198 0.86 11.49 -0.09
N THR A 199 1.54 12.56 0.31
CA THR A 199 1.21 13.95 -0.04
C THR A 199 2.37 14.60 -0.77
N PHE A 200 2.12 15.20 -1.92
CA PHE A 200 3.11 16.01 -2.65
C PHE A 200 2.77 17.50 -2.48
N PRO A 201 3.54 18.25 -1.66
CA PRO A 201 3.19 19.63 -1.29
C PRO A 201 3.18 20.61 -2.45
N HIS A 202 3.94 20.34 -3.49
CA HIS A 202 4.14 21.26 -4.62
C HIS A 202 3.48 20.78 -5.91
N ILE A 203 2.71 19.69 -5.87
CA ILE A 203 2.07 19.14 -7.06
C ILE A 203 0.87 19.97 -7.48
N LEU A 204 0.74 20.19 -8.78
CA LEU A 204 -0.45 20.78 -9.38
C LEU A 204 -1.40 19.70 -9.90
N GLU A 205 -2.69 20.01 -9.98
CA GLU A 205 -3.67 19.06 -10.53
C GLU A 205 -3.34 18.67 -11.98
N SER A 206 -2.81 19.60 -12.78
CA SER A 206 -2.38 19.37 -14.16
C SER A 206 -1.17 18.43 -14.30
N GLU A 207 -0.49 18.12 -13.21
CA GLU A 207 0.66 17.21 -13.17
C GLU A 207 0.28 15.77 -12.85
N LYS A 208 -1.03 15.48 -12.72
CA LYS A 208 -1.58 14.16 -12.45
C LYS A 208 -2.42 13.66 -13.63
N THR A 209 -2.22 12.42 -14.00
CA THR A 209 -3.07 11.69 -14.96
C THR A 209 -3.67 10.49 -14.26
N TYR A 210 -5.00 10.41 -14.20
CA TYR A 210 -5.72 9.32 -13.56
C TYR A 210 -5.97 8.19 -14.56
N LEU A 211 -5.53 6.98 -14.19
CA LEU A 211 -5.58 5.79 -15.03
C LEU A 211 -6.85 5.00 -14.74
N LYS A 212 -7.60 4.65 -15.76
CA LYS A 212 -8.95 4.06 -15.64
C LYS A 212 -9.07 2.69 -16.29
N ALA A 213 -8.37 2.45 -17.40
CA ALA A 213 -8.39 1.21 -18.18
C ALA A 213 -9.83 0.70 -18.46
N LEU A 214 -10.72 1.55 -18.94
CA LEU A 214 -12.15 1.28 -19.07
C LEU A 214 -12.51 0.10 -20.00
N SER A 215 -11.58 -0.34 -20.84
CA SER A 215 -11.73 -1.57 -21.62
C SER A 215 -11.65 -2.86 -20.78
N HIS A 216 -11.04 -2.78 -19.58
CA HIS A 216 -10.77 -3.92 -18.71
C HIS A 216 -11.41 -3.78 -17.33
N LEU A 217 -11.62 -2.55 -16.86
CA LEU A 217 -12.04 -2.24 -15.51
C LEU A 217 -13.24 -1.30 -15.52
N SER A 218 -14.23 -1.55 -14.67
CA SER A 218 -15.35 -0.64 -14.44
C SER A 218 -14.90 0.62 -13.70
N PRO A 219 -15.56 1.78 -13.93
CA PRO A 219 -15.43 2.92 -13.04
C PRO A 219 -15.75 2.53 -11.59
N THR A 220 -14.95 3.01 -10.64
CA THR A 220 -15.07 2.58 -9.23
C THR A 220 -16.36 3.07 -8.59
N HIS A 221 -16.87 4.22 -9.01
CA HIS A 221 -18.13 4.79 -8.51
C HIS A 221 -19.37 3.97 -8.91
N ASP A 222 -19.32 3.16 -9.96
CA ASP A 222 -20.45 2.33 -10.40
C ASP A 222 -20.84 1.27 -9.35
N TYR A 223 -19.89 0.85 -8.53
CA TYR A 223 -20.13 -0.08 -7.41
C TYR A 223 -19.93 0.55 -6.02
N GLY A 224 -20.06 1.89 -5.96
CA GLY A 224 -20.20 2.63 -4.70
C GLY A 224 -18.91 2.92 -3.95
N VAL A 225 -17.72 2.78 -4.58
CA VAL A 225 -16.44 3.09 -3.94
C VAL A 225 -15.74 4.27 -4.63
N ALA A 226 -15.13 5.14 -3.83
CA ALA A 226 -14.45 6.34 -4.29
C ALA A 226 -12.92 6.14 -4.24
N PHE A 227 -12.30 5.72 -5.34
CA PHE A 227 -10.85 5.71 -5.53
C PHE A 227 -10.49 5.69 -7.01
N GLU A 228 -9.26 6.07 -7.35
CA GLU A 228 -8.71 5.90 -8.71
C GLU A 228 -7.94 4.58 -8.82
N ARG A 229 -8.01 3.93 -9.99
CA ARG A 229 -7.28 2.69 -10.28
C ARG A 229 -5.76 2.87 -10.30
N GLY A 230 -5.33 4.05 -10.68
CA GLY A 230 -3.94 4.46 -10.66
C GLY A 230 -3.80 5.94 -10.97
N VAL A 231 -2.61 6.47 -10.68
CA VAL A 231 -2.24 7.84 -10.99
C VAL A 231 -0.80 7.88 -11.50
N ARG A 232 -0.60 8.60 -12.62
CA ARG A 232 0.72 8.95 -13.15
C ARG A 232 1.01 10.40 -12.82
N LEU A 233 2.21 10.67 -12.31
CA LEU A 233 2.72 12.00 -12.05
C LEU A 233 3.50 12.54 -13.27
N ALA A 234 3.71 13.85 -13.33
CA ALA A 234 4.42 14.50 -14.44
C ALA A 234 5.87 14.00 -14.60
N ASP A 235 6.52 13.58 -13.51
CA ASP A 235 7.87 12.98 -13.56
C ASP A 235 7.86 11.53 -14.11
N GLY A 236 6.67 11.03 -14.46
CA GLY A 236 6.45 9.70 -15.01
C GLY A 236 6.24 8.60 -13.97
N HIS A 237 6.31 8.89 -12.67
CA HIS A 237 6.04 7.90 -11.62
C HIS A 237 4.56 7.48 -11.65
N ILE A 238 4.32 6.18 -11.61
CA ILE A 238 2.98 5.60 -11.66
C ILE A 238 2.72 4.80 -10.37
N PHE A 239 1.60 5.11 -9.71
CA PHE A 239 1.07 4.35 -8.58
C PHE A 239 -0.16 3.58 -9.05
N ILE A 240 -0.13 2.26 -8.96
CA ILE A 240 -1.28 1.39 -9.22
C ILE A 240 -1.92 1.00 -7.89
N SER A 241 -3.21 1.26 -7.77
CA SER A 241 -4.04 0.87 -6.63
C SER A 241 -4.19 -0.63 -6.53
N GLY A 242 -4.66 -1.12 -5.38
CA GLY A 242 -5.06 -2.50 -5.23
C GLY A 242 -5.98 -2.92 -6.39
N THR A 243 -5.55 -3.92 -7.13
CA THR A 243 -6.21 -4.42 -8.35
C THR A 243 -6.46 -5.90 -8.19
N ALA A 244 -7.70 -6.32 -8.47
CA ALA A 244 -8.15 -7.70 -8.38
C ALA A 244 -8.66 -8.22 -9.75
N SER A 245 -9.07 -9.48 -9.80
CA SER A 245 -9.61 -10.14 -10.99
C SER A 245 -11.06 -9.72 -11.22
N ILE A 246 -11.25 -8.62 -11.96
CA ILE A 246 -12.57 -8.12 -12.39
C ILE A 246 -12.58 -7.80 -13.87
N ASP A 247 -13.77 -7.67 -14.43
CA ASP A 247 -13.99 -7.19 -15.79
C ASP A 247 -14.44 -5.72 -15.84
N HIS A 248 -14.74 -5.24 -17.05
CA HIS A 248 -15.22 -3.88 -17.30
C HIS A 248 -16.63 -3.58 -16.74
N ARG A 249 -17.34 -4.59 -16.23
CA ARG A 249 -18.63 -4.45 -15.53
C ARG A 249 -18.48 -4.47 -14.02
N GLY A 250 -17.24 -4.73 -13.50
CA GLY A 250 -16.96 -4.87 -12.09
C GLY A 250 -17.32 -6.25 -11.53
N GLU A 251 -17.58 -7.23 -12.42
CA GLU A 251 -17.85 -8.61 -12.04
C GLU A 251 -16.55 -9.37 -11.75
N VAL A 252 -16.59 -10.24 -10.75
CA VAL A 252 -15.45 -11.10 -10.40
C VAL A 252 -15.26 -12.13 -11.51
N LEU A 253 -14.01 -12.28 -11.97
CA LEU A 253 -13.66 -13.31 -12.95
C LEU A 253 -12.84 -14.42 -12.28
N HIS A 254 -13.03 -15.65 -12.74
CA HIS A 254 -12.27 -16.83 -12.28
C HIS A 254 -12.45 -17.13 -10.79
N GLU A 255 -13.69 -17.12 -10.30
CA GLU A 255 -13.98 -17.49 -8.92
C GLU A 255 -13.39 -18.87 -8.56
N GLY A 256 -12.73 -18.97 -7.41
CA GLY A 256 -12.13 -20.21 -6.93
C GLY A 256 -10.79 -20.62 -7.59
N ASP A 257 -10.30 -19.88 -8.60
CA ASP A 257 -9.01 -20.16 -9.25
C ASP A 257 -8.03 -18.99 -9.06
N VAL A 258 -7.17 -19.10 -8.07
CA VAL A 258 -6.20 -18.06 -7.71
C VAL A 258 -5.21 -17.74 -8.83
N LEU A 259 -4.76 -18.74 -9.62
CA LEU A 259 -3.83 -18.49 -10.71
C LEU A 259 -4.49 -17.81 -11.91
N ALA A 260 -5.73 -18.18 -12.22
CA ALA A 260 -6.48 -17.49 -13.25
C ALA A 260 -6.79 -16.04 -12.80
N GLN A 261 -7.12 -15.83 -11.52
CA GLN A 261 -7.26 -14.49 -10.96
C GLN A 261 -5.94 -13.70 -11.02
N ALA A 262 -4.80 -14.32 -10.69
CA ALA A 262 -3.49 -13.66 -10.78
C ALA A 262 -3.16 -13.22 -12.22
N ARG A 263 -3.45 -14.06 -13.22
CA ARG A 263 -3.27 -13.68 -14.63
C ARG A 263 -4.17 -12.53 -15.03
N ARG A 264 -5.45 -12.59 -14.67
CA ARG A 264 -6.41 -11.54 -15.01
C ARG A 264 -6.08 -10.20 -14.35
N LEU A 265 -5.71 -10.19 -13.06
CA LEU A 265 -5.32 -8.94 -12.41
C LEU A 265 -4.04 -8.35 -13.01
N LEU A 266 -3.08 -9.16 -13.45
CA LEU A 266 -1.89 -8.67 -14.15
C LEU A 266 -2.24 -8.08 -15.53
N ASP A 267 -3.21 -8.65 -16.24
CA ASP A 267 -3.78 -8.05 -17.44
C ASP A 267 -4.38 -6.65 -17.14
N ASN A 268 -5.15 -6.55 -16.07
CA ASN A 268 -5.73 -5.28 -15.63
C ASN A 268 -4.64 -4.25 -15.30
N ILE A 269 -3.61 -4.65 -14.53
CA ILE A 269 -2.46 -3.80 -14.21
C ILE A 269 -1.69 -3.41 -15.48
N GLY A 270 -1.45 -4.35 -16.39
CA GLY A 270 -0.78 -4.09 -17.66
C GLY A 270 -1.50 -3.05 -18.51
N THR A 271 -2.84 -3.11 -18.55
CA THR A 271 -3.66 -2.12 -19.26
C THR A 271 -3.60 -0.74 -18.61
N LEU A 272 -3.64 -0.66 -17.26
CA LEU A 272 -3.46 0.60 -16.54
C LEU A 272 -2.07 1.20 -16.81
N LEU A 273 -1.03 0.38 -16.77
CA LEU A 273 0.34 0.83 -17.04
C LEU A 273 0.51 1.32 -18.47
N ALA A 274 -0.09 0.62 -19.45
CA ALA A 274 -0.07 1.02 -20.87
C ALA A 274 -0.76 2.37 -21.08
N GLU A 275 -1.91 2.62 -20.42
CA GLU A 275 -2.58 3.93 -20.43
C GLU A 275 -1.67 5.02 -19.84
N GLY A 276 -0.86 4.67 -18.83
CA GLY A 276 0.14 5.55 -18.24
C GLY A 276 1.46 5.68 -19.02
N GLY A 277 1.60 5.05 -20.20
CA GLY A 277 2.84 5.05 -20.98
C GLY A 277 3.96 4.21 -20.35
N SER A 278 3.59 3.08 -19.75
CA SER A 278 4.51 2.12 -19.11
C SER A 278 4.08 0.68 -19.38
N SER A 279 4.76 -0.29 -18.79
CA SER A 279 4.45 -1.71 -18.96
C SER A 279 4.75 -2.52 -17.69
N LEU A 280 4.36 -3.79 -17.66
CA LEU A 280 4.67 -4.71 -16.56
C LEU A 280 6.17 -4.89 -16.35
N GLU A 281 6.97 -4.76 -17.39
CA GLU A 281 8.43 -4.85 -17.38
C GLU A 281 9.10 -3.65 -16.69
N ARG A 282 8.35 -2.55 -16.52
CA ARG A 282 8.80 -1.32 -15.84
C ARG A 282 8.35 -1.23 -14.38
N VAL A 283 7.66 -2.26 -13.88
CA VAL A 283 7.28 -2.33 -12.47
C VAL A 283 8.52 -2.41 -11.60
N ARG A 284 8.53 -1.62 -10.53
CA ARG A 284 9.64 -1.51 -9.58
C ARG A 284 9.53 -2.46 -8.41
N TYR A 285 8.33 -2.74 -7.97
CA TYR A 285 8.02 -3.77 -6.98
C TYR A 285 6.53 -4.13 -7.02
N PHE A 286 6.21 -5.29 -6.49
CA PHE A 286 4.84 -5.71 -6.22
C PHE A 286 4.63 -5.93 -4.71
N VAL A 287 3.47 -5.49 -4.21
CA VAL A 287 2.88 -6.03 -2.98
C VAL A 287 1.70 -6.91 -3.39
N VAL A 288 1.74 -8.16 -2.95
CA VAL A 288 0.79 -9.20 -3.30
C VAL A 288 0.05 -9.62 -2.05
N TYR A 289 -1.25 -9.57 -2.08
CA TYR A 289 -2.13 -9.91 -0.98
C TYR A 289 -2.89 -11.19 -1.30
N LEU A 290 -2.75 -12.21 -0.48
CA LEU A 290 -3.48 -13.47 -0.60
C LEU A 290 -4.48 -13.60 0.54
N ARG A 291 -5.70 -14.00 0.19
CA ARG A 291 -6.78 -14.26 1.14
C ARG A 291 -6.58 -15.57 1.88
N ASP A 292 -6.00 -16.57 1.22
CA ASP A 292 -5.70 -17.91 1.76
C ASP A 292 -4.20 -18.19 1.65
N ILE A 293 -3.58 -18.52 2.77
CA ILE A 293 -2.15 -18.85 2.84
C ILE A 293 -1.78 -20.09 2.01
N SER A 294 -2.73 -20.99 1.78
CA SER A 294 -2.52 -22.21 0.99
C SER A 294 -2.24 -21.92 -0.49
N ASP A 295 -2.62 -20.74 -0.97
CA ASP A 295 -2.37 -20.28 -2.34
C ASP A 295 -0.93 -19.80 -2.56
N PHE A 296 -0.18 -19.55 -1.48
CA PHE A 296 1.15 -18.94 -1.56
C PHE A 296 2.13 -19.72 -2.46
N PRO A 297 2.30 -21.05 -2.33
CA PRO A 297 3.28 -21.77 -3.16
C PRO A 297 2.99 -21.67 -4.66
N LEU A 298 1.71 -21.69 -5.05
CA LEU A 298 1.30 -21.59 -6.45
C LEU A 298 1.54 -20.19 -7.02
N VAL A 299 1.16 -19.17 -6.25
CA VAL A 299 1.28 -17.76 -6.68
C VAL A 299 2.75 -17.32 -6.68
N ASP A 300 3.54 -17.69 -5.66
CA ASP A 300 4.94 -17.29 -5.61
C ASP A 300 5.75 -17.93 -6.74
N ASP A 301 5.55 -19.21 -7.04
CA ASP A 301 6.18 -19.91 -8.17
C ASP A 301 5.79 -19.25 -9.52
N TYR A 302 4.51 -18.91 -9.71
CA TYR A 302 4.05 -18.21 -10.91
C TYR A 302 4.73 -16.85 -11.07
N LEU A 303 4.76 -16.04 -10.01
CA LEU A 303 5.36 -14.70 -10.03
C LEU A 303 6.88 -14.76 -10.17
N GLN A 304 7.55 -15.76 -9.56
CA GLN A 304 8.98 -15.96 -9.70
C GLN A 304 9.38 -16.25 -11.15
N ARG A 305 8.58 -17.03 -11.86
CA ARG A 305 8.81 -17.32 -13.30
C ARG A 305 8.50 -16.12 -14.17
N ARG A 306 7.44 -15.37 -13.86
CA ARG A 306 7.00 -14.24 -14.70
C ARG A 306 7.84 -12.98 -14.47
N PHE A 307 8.28 -12.74 -13.24
CA PHE A 307 9.03 -11.54 -12.81
C PHE A 307 10.23 -11.92 -11.93
N PRO A 308 11.24 -12.60 -12.47
CA PRO A 308 12.35 -13.16 -11.68
C PRO A 308 13.19 -12.12 -10.95
N THR A 309 13.24 -10.88 -11.45
CA THR A 309 14.09 -9.80 -10.94
C THR A 309 13.32 -8.68 -10.24
N VAL A 310 12.00 -8.66 -10.34
CA VAL A 310 11.19 -7.60 -9.71
C VAL A 310 11.04 -7.90 -8.21
N PRO A 311 11.44 -6.99 -7.33
CA PRO A 311 11.21 -7.13 -5.89
C PRO A 311 9.72 -7.33 -5.58
N ARG A 312 9.38 -8.29 -4.73
CA ARG A 312 8.01 -8.52 -4.30
C ARG A 312 7.93 -9.00 -2.87
N VAL A 313 6.86 -8.68 -2.23
CA VAL A 313 6.43 -9.30 -0.96
C VAL A 313 5.05 -9.90 -1.13
N VAL A 314 4.87 -11.13 -0.66
CA VAL A 314 3.58 -11.82 -0.65
C VAL A 314 3.12 -11.92 0.81
N LEU A 315 1.92 -11.42 1.06
CA LEU A 315 1.38 -11.19 2.40
C LEU A 315 0.05 -11.93 2.58
N GLU A 316 -0.20 -12.43 3.77
CA GLU A 316 -1.54 -12.79 4.18
C GLU A 316 -2.34 -11.51 4.43
N ALA A 317 -3.35 -11.28 3.61
CA ALA A 317 -4.28 -10.18 3.82
C ALA A 317 -5.60 -10.45 3.09
N ARG A 318 -6.71 -10.38 3.82
CA ARG A 318 -8.02 -10.54 3.20
C ARG A 318 -8.32 -9.37 2.27
N VAL A 319 -8.73 -9.72 1.06
CA VAL A 319 -9.21 -8.77 0.06
C VAL A 319 -10.66 -8.39 0.39
N CYS A 320 -11.08 -7.19 0.03
CA CYS A 320 -12.35 -6.59 0.46
C CYS A 320 -13.63 -7.29 -0.04
N ARG A 321 -13.52 -8.24 -0.97
CA ARG A 321 -14.62 -9.13 -1.39
C ARG A 321 -14.20 -10.59 -1.26
N PRO A 322 -15.07 -11.47 -0.70
CA PRO A 322 -14.71 -12.88 -0.47
C PRO A 322 -14.31 -13.65 -1.73
N ALA A 323 -14.90 -13.35 -2.88
CA ALA A 323 -14.59 -14.02 -4.15
C ALA A 323 -13.23 -13.60 -4.76
N TRP A 324 -12.59 -12.54 -4.27
CA TRP A 324 -11.24 -12.16 -4.66
C TRP A 324 -10.22 -12.86 -3.77
N LEU A 325 -9.52 -13.81 -4.36
CA LEU A 325 -8.50 -14.63 -3.67
C LEU A 325 -7.15 -13.90 -3.59
N ILE A 326 -6.91 -13.00 -4.53
CA ILE A 326 -5.65 -12.26 -4.68
C ILE A 326 -5.91 -10.81 -5.09
N GLU A 327 -5.12 -9.90 -4.56
CA GLU A 327 -5.02 -8.50 -4.98
C GLU A 327 -3.55 -8.10 -5.08
N MET A 328 -3.23 -7.21 -5.99
CA MET A 328 -1.86 -6.68 -6.13
C MET A 328 -1.88 -5.17 -6.29
N GLU A 329 -0.85 -4.53 -5.76
CA GLU A 329 -0.48 -3.15 -6.06
C GLU A 329 0.97 -3.07 -6.52
N CYS A 330 1.31 -2.02 -7.25
CA CYS A 330 2.68 -1.80 -7.70
C CYS A 330 2.96 -0.33 -7.95
N GLU A 331 4.24 -0.03 -8.06
CA GLU A 331 4.74 1.23 -8.63
C GLU A 331 5.55 0.95 -9.88
N ALA A 332 5.47 1.85 -10.86
CA ALA A 332 6.19 1.73 -12.12
C ALA A 332 6.76 3.09 -12.56
N GLN A 333 7.66 3.04 -13.54
CA GLN A 333 8.21 4.22 -14.20
C GLN A 333 7.85 4.18 -15.68
N PRO A 334 7.91 5.32 -16.41
CA PRO A 334 7.69 5.34 -17.86
C PRO A 334 8.78 4.55 -18.60
N GLU A 335 8.50 4.27 -19.85
CA GLU A 335 9.49 3.69 -20.78
C GLU A 335 10.64 4.64 -21.08
#